data_aeffd38c648264abfb5863c8cf706ec2
#
_entry.id   aeffd38c648264abfb5863c8cf706ec2
#
_cell.length_a   1.000
_cell.length_b   1.000
_cell.length_c   1.000
_cell.angle_alpha   90.00
_cell.angle_beta   90.00
_cell.angle_gamma   90.00
#
_symmetry.space_group_name_H-M   'P 1'
#
loop_
_entity.id
_entity.type
_entity.pdbx_description
1 polymer ?
#
loop_
_entity_poly.entity_id
_entity_poly.type
_entity_poly.pdbx_seq_one_letter_code
_entity_poly.pdbx_strand_id
1 'polypeptide(L)'
;MARYDLHHAKSPLEVSIVTGQGAEIVEFTTNEALTAGDWVGLDTSQSNEDRVTQVVQGNADGMVIGVALETVASGAVVRVCVSGYVEGAKTDGNVAAAGDTLIPAASGAVTKGAATNVLPILGMALEVDAGSDPYYADVYIYRRF
;
A
#
# COMPACT_ATOMS: atom_id res chain seq x y z
N MET A 1 -19.81 -15.36 11.01
CA MET A 1 -18.56 -14.73 11.42
C MET A 1 -18.74 -13.24 11.49
N ALA A 2 -18.61 -12.70 12.68
CA ALA A 2 -18.86 -11.29 12.91
C ALA A 2 -18.01 -10.37 12.03
N ARG A 3 -16.77 -10.73 11.77
CA ARG A 3 -15.89 -9.89 10.97
C ARG A 3 -16.32 -9.71 9.51
N TYR A 4 -17.11 -10.62 8.98
CA TYR A 4 -17.63 -10.44 7.63
C TYR A 4 -18.68 -9.36 7.57
N ASP A 5 -19.38 -9.20 8.67
CA ASP A 5 -20.38 -8.14 8.77
C ASP A 5 -19.74 -6.78 8.64
N LEU A 6 -18.50 -6.62 9.08
CA LEU A 6 -17.76 -5.37 8.93
C LEU A 6 -17.57 -5.00 7.47
N HIS A 7 -17.32 -5.98 6.61
CA HIS A 7 -17.18 -5.72 5.20
C HIS A 7 -18.51 -5.38 4.55
N HIS A 8 -19.57 -6.05 4.96
CA HIS A 8 -20.89 -5.78 4.42
C HIS A 8 -21.48 -4.48 4.93
N ALA A 9 -21.01 -4.01 6.07
CA ALA A 9 -21.47 -2.76 6.67
C ALA A 9 -20.85 -1.52 6.02
N LYS A 10 -19.88 -1.68 5.13
CA LYS A 10 -19.27 -0.54 4.44
C LYS A 10 -20.28 0.16 3.56
N SER A 11 -20.21 1.47 3.57
CA SER A 11 -20.99 2.29 2.64
C SER A 11 -20.61 1.93 1.20
N PRO A 12 -21.57 1.76 0.28
CA PRO A 12 -21.25 1.53 -1.12
C PRO A 12 -20.52 2.70 -1.79
N LEU A 13 -20.48 3.86 -1.14
CA LEU A 13 -19.72 5.02 -1.62
C LEU A 13 -18.26 5.01 -1.16
N GLU A 14 -17.91 4.17 -0.19
CA GLU A 14 -16.54 4.04 0.25
C GLU A 14 -15.75 3.16 -0.69
N VAL A 15 -14.62 3.68 -1.15
CA VAL A 15 -13.65 2.91 -1.93
C VAL A 15 -12.54 2.49 -0.98
N SER A 16 -12.55 1.25 -0.55
CA SER A 16 -11.56 0.71 0.36
C SER A 16 -11.16 -0.70 -0.04
N ILE A 17 -9.98 -1.10 0.41
CA ILE A 17 -9.38 -2.38 0.09
C ILE A 17 -9.64 -3.38 1.21
N VAL A 18 -9.87 -4.63 0.83
CA VAL A 18 -9.98 -5.75 1.77
C VAL A 18 -8.59 -6.16 2.23
N THR A 19 -8.45 -6.36 3.53
CA THR A 19 -7.25 -6.90 4.13
C THR A 19 -7.52 -8.27 4.75
N GLY A 20 -6.47 -9.06 4.84
CA GLY A 20 -6.55 -10.37 5.46
C GLY A 20 -6.56 -10.30 6.98
N GLN A 21 -6.86 -11.44 7.59
CA GLN A 21 -6.79 -11.61 9.03
C GLN A 21 -5.34 -11.42 9.50
N GLY A 22 -5.16 -10.73 10.59
CA GLY A 22 -3.83 -10.45 11.15
C GLY A 22 -3.11 -9.29 10.51
N ALA A 23 -3.74 -8.58 9.57
CA ALA A 23 -3.16 -7.38 8.99
C ALA A 23 -3.03 -6.28 10.05
N GLU A 24 -1.91 -5.58 10.02
CA GLU A 24 -1.71 -4.40 10.87
C GLU A 24 -2.09 -3.16 10.08
N ILE A 25 -2.99 -2.37 10.65
CA ILE A 25 -3.51 -1.16 10.04
C ILE A 25 -3.25 0.01 10.98
N VAL A 26 -2.66 1.07 10.43
CA VAL A 26 -2.35 2.29 11.17
C VAL A 26 -2.99 3.47 10.45
N GLU A 27 -3.52 4.41 11.21
CA GLU A 27 -4.09 5.64 10.66
C GLU A 27 -3.04 6.72 10.56
N PHE A 28 -3.02 7.40 9.41
CA PHE A 28 -2.17 8.56 9.15
C PHE A 28 -3.00 9.68 8.56
N THR A 29 -2.45 10.89 8.58
CA THR A 29 -2.97 12.00 7.79
C THR A 29 -2.17 12.08 6.49
N THR A 30 -2.81 12.38 5.39
CA THR A 30 -2.10 12.55 4.10
C THR A 30 -2.04 14.01 3.69
N ASN A 31 -0.93 14.41 3.08
CA ASN A 31 -0.76 15.75 2.52
C ASN A 31 -1.10 15.83 1.03
N GLU A 32 -1.52 14.73 0.44
CA GLU A 32 -1.98 14.71 -0.94
C GLU A 32 -3.11 13.71 -1.12
N ALA A 33 -3.83 13.81 -2.22
CA ALA A 33 -4.87 12.85 -2.53
C ALA A 33 -4.25 11.47 -2.80
N LEU A 34 -4.86 10.43 -2.24
CA LEU A 34 -4.42 9.05 -2.42
C LEU A 34 -5.56 8.24 -3.00
N THR A 35 -5.20 7.26 -3.82
CA THR A 35 -6.14 6.26 -4.34
C THR A 35 -5.93 4.96 -3.59
N ALA A 36 -7.01 4.25 -3.28
CA ALA A 36 -6.92 2.93 -2.66
C ALA A 36 -5.98 2.03 -3.48
N GLY A 37 -5.04 1.41 -2.81
CA GLY A 37 -3.99 0.61 -3.45
C GLY A 37 -2.66 1.32 -3.59
N ASP A 38 -2.60 2.64 -3.45
CA ASP A 38 -1.34 3.37 -3.49
C ASP A 38 -0.43 2.95 -2.33
N TRP A 39 0.82 2.68 -2.65
CA TRP A 39 1.84 2.54 -1.63
C TRP A 39 2.24 3.92 -1.15
N VAL A 40 2.41 4.05 0.15
CA VAL A 40 2.69 5.34 0.79
C VAL A 40 3.94 5.26 1.64
N GLY A 41 4.59 6.39 1.78
CA GLY A 41 5.73 6.57 2.67
C GLY A 41 5.50 7.70 3.66
N LEU A 42 6.34 7.79 4.67
CA LEU A 42 6.30 8.91 5.61
C LEU A 42 6.69 10.20 4.88
N ASP A 43 6.01 11.28 5.22
CA ASP A 43 6.30 12.60 4.64
C ASP A 43 7.51 13.21 5.35
N THR A 44 8.68 12.96 4.80
CA THR A 44 9.94 13.45 5.38
C THR A 44 10.16 14.95 5.17
N SER A 45 9.31 15.61 4.39
CA SER A 45 9.37 17.07 4.23
C SER A 45 8.80 17.82 5.43
N GLN A 46 8.04 17.12 6.28
CA GLN A 46 7.47 17.69 7.47
C GLN A 46 8.52 17.85 8.58
N SER A 47 8.17 18.56 9.63
CA SER A 47 9.03 18.76 10.79
C SER A 47 8.49 18.05 12.02
N ASN A 48 9.36 17.76 12.97
CA ASN A 48 9.01 17.17 14.26
C ASN A 48 8.23 15.84 14.08
N GLU A 49 7.25 15.62 14.92
CA GLU A 49 6.42 14.40 14.91
C GLU A 49 5.50 14.29 13.69
N ASP A 50 5.30 15.35 12.94
CA ASP A 50 4.49 15.27 11.71
C ASP A 50 5.10 14.32 10.69
N ARG A 51 6.42 14.11 10.74
CA ARG A 51 7.11 13.15 9.87
C ARG A 51 6.65 11.71 10.06
N VAL A 52 6.13 11.38 11.23
CA VAL A 52 5.71 10.01 11.55
C VAL A 52 4.19 9.86 11.63
N THR A 53 3.45 10.95 11.45
CA THR A 53 1.99 10.94 11.45
C THR A 53 1.39 11.27 10.09
N GLN A 54 2.21 11.75 9.16
CA GLN A 54 1.76 12.14 7.83
C GLN A 54 2.44 11.28 6.75
N VAL A 55 1.66 10.94 5.75
CA VAL A 55 2.11 10.12 4.63
C VAL A 55 1.89 10.83 3.31
N VAL A 56 2.67 10.44 2.33
CA VAL A 56 2.54 10.84 0.93
C VAL A 56 2.64 9.62 0.04
N GLN A 57 2.24 9.76 -1.20
CA GLN A 57 2.40 8.69 -2.19
C GLN A 57 3.88 8.28 -2.27
N GLY A 58 4.12 6.99 -2.26
CA GLY A 58 5.47 6.44 -2.35
C GLY A 58 6.11 6.69 -3.71
N ASN A 59 7.43 6.66 -3.73
CA ASN A 59 8.21 6.76 -4.96
C ASN A 59 9.40 5.80 -4.92
N ALA A 60 10.14 5.71 -6.02
CA ALA A 60 11.23 4.76 -6.17
C ALA A 60 12.38 4.98 -5.18
N ASP A 61 12.57 6.19 -4.71
CA ASP A 61 13.66 6.55 -3.79
C ASP A 61 13.18 6.68 -2.35
N GLY A 62 11.86 6.60 -2.13
CA GLY A 62 11.25 6.90 -0.86
C GLY A 62 11.18 5.72 0.10
N MET A 63 10.97 6.06 1.36
CA MET A 63 10.62 5.08 2.38
C MET A 63 9.16 4.74 2.27
N VAL A 64 8.87 3.55 1.75
CA VAL A 64 7.51 3.04 1.68
C VAL A 64 7.22 2.22 2.93
N ILE A 65 6.08 2.49 3.57
CA ILE A 65 5.69 1.84 4.82
C ILE A 65 4.49 0.91 4.67
N GLY A 66 3.66 1.11 3.66
CA GLY A 66 2.48 0.29 3.49
C GLY A 66 1.59 0.74 2.35
N VAL A 67 0.38 0.25 2.33
CA VAL A 67 -0.61 0.47 1.28
C VAL A 67 -1.82 1.21 1.83
N ALA A 68 -2.20 2.30 1.17
CA ALA A 68 -3.43 3.03 1.48
C ALA A 68 -4.65 2.17 1.17
N LEU A 69 -5.53 2.03 2.14
CA LEU A 69 -6.72 1.18 2.01
C LEU A 69 -7.93 1.92 1.46
N GLU A 70 -7.84 3.22 1.33
CA GLU A 70 -8.98 4.06 0.95
C GLU A 70 -8.55 5.15 -0.02
N THR A 71 -9.49 5.54 -0.87
CA THR A 71 -9.33 6.74 -1.69
C THR A 71 -9.71 7.95 -0.85
N VAL A 72 -8.78 8.87 -0.64
CA VAL A 72 -8.97 10.03 0.22
C VAL A 72 -8.44 11.29 -0.43
N ALA A 73 -9.00 12.43 0.00
CA ALA A 73 -8.51 13.74 -0.41
C ALA A 73 -7.30 14.17 0.42
N SER A 74 -6.55 15.14 -0.08
CA SER A 74 -5.48 15.79 0.68
C SER A 74 -6.01 16.33 2.01
N GLY A 75 -5.27 16.10 3.07
CA GLY A 75 -5.62 16.52 4.44
C GLY A 75 -6.48 15.53 5.21
N ALA A 76 -6.94 14.47 4.58
CA ALA A 76 -7.79 13.47 5.23
C ALA A 76 -6.99 12.46 6.04
N VAL A 77 -7.68 11.74 6.90
CA VAL A 77 -7.14 10.56 7.58
C VAL A 77 -7.26 9.36 6.63
N VAL A 78 -6.21 8.58 6.54
CA VAL A 78 -6.17 7.37 5.71
C VAL A 78 -5.68 6.19 6.54
N ARG A 79 -6.32 5.05 6.37
CA ARG A 79 -5.86 3.79 6.95
C ARG A 79 -4.83 3.17 6.02
N VAL A 80 -3.71 2.75 6.58
CA VAL A 80 -2.59 2.17 5.86
C VAL A 80 -2.30 0.78 6.41
N CYS A 81 -2.28 -0.22 5.54
CA CYS A 81 -1.85 -1.56 5.93
C CYS A 81 -0.33 -1.61 5.88
N VAL A 82 0.31 -1.85 7.02
CA VAL A 82 1.77 -1.86 7.15
C VAL A 82 2.35 -3.28 7.20
N SER A 83 1.52 -4.28 7.37
CA SER A 83 1.92 -5.69 7.24
C SER A 83 0.71 -6.58 6.99
N GLY A 84 0.92 -7.71 6.35
CA GLY A 84 -0.10 -8.70 6.09
C GLY A 84 -0.66 -8.65 4.67
N TYR A 85 -1.76 -9.33 4.46
CA TYR A 85 -2.40 -9.46 3.15
C TYR A 85 -3.17 -8.18 2.78
N VAL A 86 -2.96 -7.72 1.56
CA VAL A 86 -3.72 -6.61 0.96
C VAL A 86 -4.20 -7.05 -0.42
N GLU A 87 -5.47 -6.86 -0.69
CA GLU A 87 -6.08 -7.13 -1.98
C GLU A 87 -6.01 -5.87 -2.86
N GLY A 88 -5.38 -5.99 -4.02
CA GLY A 88 -5.36 -4.91 -5.00
C GLY A 88 -4.39 -3.76 -4.72
N ALA A 89 -3.16 -4.08 -4.32
CA ALA A 89 -2.10 -3.06 -4.21
C ALA A 89 -1.55 -2.69 -5.58
N LYS A 90 -1.21 -1.43 -5.77
CA LYS A 90 -0.75 -0.89 -7.05
C LYS A 90 0.63 -1.42 -7.43
N THR A 91 0.77 -1.85 -8.67
CA THR A 91 2.02 -2.30 -9.27
C THR A 91 2.31 -1.53 -10.54
N ASP A 92 3.46 -1.80 -11.14
CA ASP A 92 3.89 -1.11 -12.37
C ASP A 92 3.72 -1.96 -13.65
N GLY A 93 3.07 -3.11 -13.55
CA GLY A 93 2.87 -4.01 -14.68
C GLY A 93 3.98 -5.02 -14.90
N ASN A 94 5.00 -5.05 -14.04
CA ASN A 94 6.16 -5.94 -14.19
C ASN A 94 6.15 -7.14 -13.23
N VAL A 95 5.08 -7.33 -12.47
CA VAL A 95 4.95 -8.49 -11.59
C VAL A 95 4.54 -9.70 -12.42
N ALA A 96 5.46 -10.62 -12.61
CA ALA A 96 5.30 -11.71 -13.57
C ALA A 96 4.75 -12.99 -12.96
N ALA A 97 4.89 -13.19 -11.65
CA ALA A 97 4.49 -14.44 -11.00
C ALA A 97 4.19 -14.24 -9.52
N ALA A 98 3.34 -15.08 -8.98
CA ALA A 98 3.19 -15.22 -7.53
C ALA A 98 4.54 -15.55 -6.91
N GLY A 99 4.85 -14.93 -5.79
CA GLY A 99 6.11 -15.09 -5.10
C GLY A 99 7.18 -14.07 -5.50
N ASP A 100 6.95 -13.26 -6.52
CA ASP A 100 7.89 -12.18 -6.87
C ASP A 100 8.03 -11.21 -5.70
N THR A 101 9.28 -10.86 -5.37
CA THR A 101 9.55 -9.85 -4.35
C THR A 101 9.24 -8.47 -4.89
N LEU A 102 8.80 -7.58 -4.00
CA LEU A 102 8.35 -6.24 -4.37
C LEU A 102 9.26 -5.17 -3.77
N ILE A 103 9.62 -4.21 -4.59
CA ILE A 103 10.40 -3.04 -4.20
C ILE A 103 9.67 -1.77 -4.62
N PRO A 104 10.00 -0.61 -4.03
CA PRO A 104 9.36 0.65 -4.41
C PRO A 104 9.56 1.01 -5.87
N ALA A 105 8.53 1.58 -6.46
CA ALA A 105 8.55 2.16 -7.79
C ALA A 105 7.93 3.55 -7.76
N ALA A 106 7.89 4.23 -8.90
CA ALA A 106 7.33 5.56 -8.99
C ALA A 106 5.82 5.58 -8.79
N SER A 107 5.29 6.73 -8.40
CA SER A 107 3.85 7.04 -8.38
C SER A 107 3.00 6.09 -7.55
N GLY A 108 3.50 5.73 -6.38
CA GLY A 108 2.76 4.86 -5.45
C GLY A 108 2.65 3.42 -5.89
N ALA A 109 3.46 2.98 -6.82
CA ALA A 109 3.50 1.60 -7.29
C ALA A 109 4.65 0.84 -6.64
N VAL A 110 4.63 -0.47 -6.83
CA VAL A 110 5.76 -1.36 -6.57
C VAL A 110 6.09 -2.13 -7.84
N THR A 111 7.31 -2.58 -7.93
CA THR A 111 7.79 -3.39 -9.04
C THR A 111 8.45 -4.67 -8.54
N LYS A 112 8.63 -5.61 -9.43
CA LYS A 112 9.38 -6.82 -9.12
C LYS A 112 10.83 -6.46 -8.80
N GLY A 113 11.31 -6.93 -7.65
CA GLY A 113 12.70 -6.78 -7.27
C GLY A 113 13.60 -7.76 -7.98
N ALA A 114 14.83 -7.34 -8.27
CA ALA A 114 15.89 -8.23 -8.71
C ALA A 114 16.77 -8.65 -7.54
N ALA A 115 17.45 -9.79 -7.66
CA ALA A 115 18.33 -10.29 -6.60
C ALA A 115 19.46 -9.33 -6.22
N THR A 116 19.81 -8.41 -7.11
CA THR A 116 20.86 -7.40 -6.93
C THR A 116 20.36 -6.07 -6.40
N ASN A 117 19.06 -5.92 -6.18
CA ASN A 117 18.52 -4.67 -5.69
C ASN A 117 19.00 -4.36 -4.28
N VAL A 118 19.34 -3.09 -4.06
CA VAL A 118 19.69 -2.57 -2.74
C VAL A 118 18.52 -1.89 -2.06
N LEU A 119 17.40 -1.72 -2.76
CA LEU A 119 16.18 -1.15 -2.20
C LEU A 119 15.49 -2.13 -1.25
N PRO A 120 14.77 -1.63 -0.25
CA PRO A 120 14.10 -2.50 0.70
C PRO A 120 13.05 -3.37 0.02
N ILE A 121 13.02 -4.64 0.39
CA ILE A 121 11.96 -5.54 -0.03
C ILE A 121 10.74 -5.27 0.86
N LEU A 122 9.62 -4.92 0.23
CA LEU A 122 8.39 -4.55 0.92
C LEU A 122 7.52 -5.76 1.24
N GLY A 123 7.57 -6.76 0.39
CA GLY A 123 6.74 -7.94 0.50
C GLY A 123 6.85 -8.81 -0.74
N MET A 124 5.83 -9.60 -0.98
CA MET A 124 5.76 -10.43 -2.19
C MET A 124 4.39 -10.32 -2.85
N ALA A 125 4.37 -10.50 -4.15
CA ALA A 125 3.15 -10.64 -4.92
C ALA A 125 2.55 -12.02 -4.69
N LEU A 126 1.24 -12.09 -4.61
CA LEU A 126 0.51 -13.35 -4.49
C LEU A 126 -0.08 -13.80 -5.81
N GLU A 127 0.02 -12.95 -6.82
CA GLU A 127 -0.47 -13.21 -8.17
C GLU A 127 0.27 -12.34 -9.19
N VAL A 128 0.06 -12.61 -10.45
CA VAL A 128 0.51 -11.72 -11.54
C VAL A 128 -0.36 -10.46 -11.49
N ASP A 129 0.25 -9.30 -11.70
CA ASP A 129 -0.53 -8.07 -11.74
C ASP A 129 -1.48 -8.06 -12.95
N ALA A 130 -2.61 -7.41 -12.75
CA ALA A 130 -3.71 -7.44 -13.70
C ALA A 130 -4.14 -6.04 -14.09
N GLY A 131 -4.78 -5.96 -15.21
CA GLY A 131 -5.34 -4.75 -15.75
C GLY A 131 -4.47 -4.11 -16.82
N SER A 132 -4.77 -2.87 -17.09
CA SER A 132 -3.94 -1.95 -17.85
C SER A 132 -3.62 -0.82 -16.89
N ASP A 133 -2.66 0.03 -17.21
CA ASP A 133 -2.28 1.12 -16.30
C ASP A 133 -3.53 1.86 -15.75
N PRO A 134 -3.79 1.91 -14.44
CA PRO A 134 -2.97 1.34 -13.36
C PRO A 134 -3.13 -0.18 -13.18
N TYR A 135 -2.04 -0.84 -12.81
CA TYR A 135 -2.02 -2.28 -12.54
C TYR A 135 -2.16 -2.55 -11.06
N TYR A 136 -2.76 -3.69 -10.70
CA TYR A 136 -2.95 -4.09 -9.31
C TYR A 136 -2.68 -5.58 -9.14
N ALA A 137 -2.24 -5.96 -7.95
CA ALA A 137 -2.08 -7.35 -7.55
C ALA A 137 -2.34 -7.50 -6.06
N ASP A 138 -2.77 -8.69 -5.66
CA ASP A 138 -2.82 -9.05 -4.24
C ASP A 138 -1.40 -9.28 -3.76
N VAL A 139 -1.10 -8.76 -2.58
CA VAL A 139 0.25 -8.79 -2.02
C VAL A 139 0.25 -9.20 -0.56
N TYR A 140 1.40 -9.67 -0.10
CA TYR A 140 1.67 -9.86 1.31
C TYR A 140 2.81 -8.91 1.70
N ILE A 141 2.52 -8.01 2.62
CA ILE A 141 3.50 -7.02 3.11
C ILE A 141 4.25 -7.65 4.27
N TYR A 142 5.58 -7.66 4.18
CA TYR A 142 6.41 -8.23 5.23
C TYR A 142 6.41 -7.35 6.46
N ARG A 143 6.33 -7.98 7.61
CA ARG A 143 6.52 -7.32 8.88
C ARG A 143 8.00 -6.96 9.02
N ARG A 144 8.28 -5.71 9.34
CA ARG A 144 9.66 -5.21 9.40
C ARG A 144 10.19 -5.07 10.81
N PHE A 145 9.34 -5.28 11.77
CA PHE A 145 9.73 -5.13 13.18
C PHE A 145 8.86 -5.98 14.11
#